data_50228c11edbbc5eef8dd1d556f90c91b
#
_entry.id   50228c11edbbc5eef8dd1d556f90c91b
#
_cell.length_a   1.000
_cell.length_b   1.000
_cell.length_c   1.000
_cell.angle_alpha   90.00
_cell.angle_beta   90.00
_cell.angle_gamma   90.00
#
_symmetry.space_group_name_H-M   'P 1'
#
loop_
_entity.id
_entity.type
_entity.pdbx_description
1 polymer ?
#
loop_
_entity_poly.entity_id
_entity_poly.type
_entity_poly.pdbx_seq_one_letter_code
_entity_poly.pdbx_strand_id
1 'polypeptide(L)'
;MKLALRTGAAPDANSLGRFSAKAIKLRLVTHYPHAGIVVGDTLYHATAQHGLVSEPFNSEGWHLIDAGPSRDLAAVQLFEEHKGAGYDWVSLLAFVLVSASDSQRWYCYEWCWYVMTGKRPRGRVTPEMLLLLIAEQGAL
;
A
#
# COMPACT_ATOMS: atom_id res chain seq x y z
N MET A 1 -6.93 13.01 -2.62
CA MET A 1 -6.49 11.67 -2.12
C MET A 1 -5.20 11.84 -1.35
N LYS A 2 -4.96 11.00 -0.34
CA LYS A 2 -3.72 11.04 0.43
C LYS A 2 -3.06 9.67 0.44
N LEU A 3 -1.73 9.64 0.29
CA LEU A 3 -0.93 8.46 0.59
C LEU A 3 -0.76 8.37 2.10
N ALA A 4 -1.12 7.24 2.68
CA ALA A 4 -0.93 6.95 4.10
C ALA A 4 0.21 5.95 4.28
N LEU A 5 1.23 6.32 5.06
CA LEU A 5 2.39 5.50 5.38
C LEU A 5 2.41 5.21 6.88
N ARG A 6 2.36 3.94 7.27
CA ARG A 6 2.32 3.54 8.68
C ARG A 6 3.72 3.31 9.23
N THR A 7 4.00 3.83 10.43
CA THR A 7 5.32 3.72 11.07
C THR A 7 5.54 2.44 11.88
N GLY A 8 4.46 1.74 12.24
CA GLY A 8 4.49 0.51 13.03
C GLY A 8 3.53 -0.56 12.53
N ALA A 9 3.58 -1.77 13.10
CA ALA A 9 2.56 -2.77 12.89
C ALA A 9 1.19 -2.26 13.38
N ALA A 10 0.09 -2.76 12.81
CA ALA A 10 -1.24 -2.47 13.32
C ALA A 10 -1.35 -2.90 14.79
N PRO A 11 -2.06 -2.16 15.65
CA PRO A 11 -2.21 -2.50 17.07
C PRO A 11 -2.80 -3.90 17.28
N ASP A 12 -3.69 -4.30 16.37
CA ASP A 12 -4.40 -5.58 16.34
C ASP A 12 -3.72 -6.66 15.48
N ALA A 13 -2.52 -6.36 14.93
CA ALA A 13 -1.81 -7.31 14.09
C ALA A 13 -1.49 -8.59 14.85
N ASN A 14 -1.92 -9.72 14.29
CA ASN A 14 -1.52 -11.04 14.77
C ASN A 14 -0.01 -11.29 14.57
N SER A 15 0.47 -12.44 15.00
CA SER A 15 1.89 -12.82 14.88
C SER A 15 2.41 -12.76 13.44
N LEU A 16 1.57 -13.12 12.46
CA LEU A 16 1.90 -13.09 11.04
C LEU A 16 2.02 -11.66 10.51
N GLY A 17 1.09 -10.77 10.89
CA GLY A 17 1.14 -9.36 10.53
C GLY A 17 2.35 -8.64 11.14
N ARG A 18 2.73 -8.98 12.39
CA ARG A 18 3.93 -8.45 13.04
C ARG A 18 5.21 -8.95 12.37
N PHE A 19 5.24 -10.22 11.97
CA PHE A 19 6.37 -10.79 11.25
C PHE A 19 6.54 -10.15 9.87
N SER A 20 5.47 -9.99 9.11
CA SER A 20 5.52 -9.34 7.79
C SER A 20 5.95 -7.87 7.89
N ALA A 21 5.44 -7.11 8.86
CA ALA A 21 5.86 -5.74 9.11
C ALA A 21 7.36 -5.63 9.43
N LYS A 22 7.88 -6.56 10.25
CA LYS A 22 9.30 -6.60 10.60
C LYS A 22 10.17 -6.99 9.40
N ALA A 23 9.73 -7.96 8.59
CA ALA A 23 10.43 -8.38 7.38
C ALA A 23 10.49 -7.25 6.34
N ILE A 24 9.39 -6.52 6.14
CA ILE A 24 9.33 -5.36 5.25
C ILE A 24 10.30 -4.27 5.72
N LYS A 25 10.27 -3.90 7.00
CA LYS A 25 11.19 -2.89 7.55
C LYS A 25 12.65 -3.27 7.36
N LEU A 26 13.00 -4.52 7.69
CA LEU A 26 14.38 -5.00 7.59
C LEU A 26 14.88 -5.02 6.14
N ARG A 27 14.03 -5.43 5.20
CA ARG A 27 14.43 -5.61 3.81
C ARG A 27 14.47 -4.31 3.01
N LEU A 28 13.55 -3.39 3.30
CA LEU A 28 13.48 -2.10 2.60
C LEU A 28 14.33 -1.02 3.24
N VAL A 29 14.89 -1.28 4.43
CA VAL A 29 15.53 -0.21 5.23
C VAL A 29 14.59 0.99 5.40
N THR A 30 13.28 0.73 5.46
CA THR A 30 12.24 1.75 5.55
C THR A 30 11.64 1.82 6.95
N HIS A 31 11.20 3.01 7.33
CA HIS A 31 10.43 3.23 8.55
C HIS A 31 8.95 2.85 8.39
N TYR A 32 8.49 2.60 7.17
CA TYR A 32 7.09 2.38 6.82
C TYR A 32 6.83 0.91 6.42
N PRO A 33 6.35 0.05 7.33
CA PRO A 33 6.04 -1.36 7.00
C PRO A 33 4.73 -1.53 6.24
N HIS A 34 3.90 -0.49 6.12
CA HIS A 34 2.60 -0.56 5.49
C HIS A 34 2.21 0.77 4.84
N ALA A 35 1.40 0.68 3.77
CA ALA A 35 0.87 1.84 3.05
C ALA A 35 -0.58 1.60 2.64
N GLY A 36 -1.30 2.70 2.42
CA GLY A 36 -2.66 2.70 1.90
C GLY A 36 -3.01 4.04 1.26
N ILE A 37 -4.17 4.10 0.65
CA ILE A 37 -4.74 5.32 0.06
C ILE A 37 -5.93 5.76 0.89
N VAL A 38 -5.98 7.02 1.25
CA VAL A 38 -7.10 7.63 1.97
C VAL A 38 -7.87 8.55 1.02
N VAL A 39 -9.17 8.30 0.90
CA VAL A 39 -10.14 9.16 0.21
C VAL A 39 -11.27 9.49 1.18
N GLY A 40 -11.47 10.77 1.46
CA GLY A 40 -12.37 11.18 2.55
C GLY A 40 -11.93 10.60 3.89
N ASP A 41 -12.83 9.89 4.55
CA ASP A 41 -12.61 9.22 5.84
C ASP A 41 -12.39 7.69 5.69
N THR A 42 -12.05 7.22 4.50
CA THR A 42 -11.87 5.79 4.21
C THR A 42 -10.43 5.49 3.79
N LEU A 43 -9.85 4.46 4.42
CA LEU A 43 -8.56 3.88 4.06
C LEU A 43 -8.78 2.67 3.15
N TYR A 44 -8.11 2.65 2.01
CA TYR A 44 -8.07 1.54 1.06
C TYR A 44 -6.67 0.95 1.03
N HIS A 45 -6.52 -0.30 1.44
CA HIS A 45 -5.20 -0.92 1.56
C HIS A 45 -5.23 -2.44 1.36
N ALA A 46 -4.08 -3.02 1.03
CA ALA A 46 -3.92 -4.47 0.97
C ALA A 46 -3.31 -4.99 2.27
N THR A 47 -4.02 -5.87 2.97
CA THR A 47 -3.61 -6.47 4.23
C THR A 47 -3.29 -7.94 4.07
N ALA A 48 -2.31 -8.42 4.84
CA ALA A 48 -1.89 -9.82 4.82
C ALA A 48 -3.00 -10.81 5.22
N GLN A 49 -3.98 -10.37 6.01
CA GLN A 49 -5.06 -11.22 6.52
C GLN A 49 -6.29 -11.26 5.61
N HIS A 50 -6.62 -10.11 5.00
CA HIS A 50 -7.89 -9.93 4.33
C HIS A 50 -7.75 -9.53 2.85
N GLY A 51 -6.50 -9.41 2.35
CA GLY A 51 -6.26 -8.92 1.00
C GLY A 51 -6.59 -7.43 0.86
N LEU A 52 -7.18 -7.04 -0.27
CA LEU A 52 -7.56 -5.67 -0.54
C LEU A 52 -8.89 -5.34 0.15
N VAL A 53 -8.85 -4.41 1.10
CA VAL A 53 -9.97 -4.00 1.95
C VAL A 53 -10.09 -2.49 2.08
N SER A 54 -11.25 -2.04 2.51
CA SER A 54 -11.49 -0.66 2.94
C SER A 54 -12.00 -0.64 4.39
N GLU A 55 -11.57 0.38 5.14
CA GLU A 55 -11.99 0.57 6.52
C GLU A 55 -12.06 2.06 6.87
N PRO A 56 -12.80 2.46 7.92
CA PRO A 56 -12.77 3.82 8.42
C PRO A 56 -11.33 4.22 8.79
N PHE A 57 -10.91 5.39 8.34
CA PHE A 57 -9.55 5.84 8.57
C PHE A 57 -9.36 6.44 9.97
N ASN A 58 -8.39 5.94 10.70
CA ASN A 58 -7.86 6.54 11.92
C ASN A 58 -6.42 6.98 11.67
N SER A 59 -6.12 8.25 11.89
CA SER A 59 -4.79 8.84 11.61
C SER A 59 -3.67 8.43 12.56
N GLU A 60 -4.00 7.75 13.67
CA GLU A 60 -3.00 7.35 14.66
C GLU A 60 -1.95 6.38 14.07
N GLY A 61 -0.68 6.75 14.18
CA GLY A 61 0.45 5.96 13.65
C GLY A 61 0.60 6.01 12.13
N TRP A 62 -0.08 6.95 11.45
CA TRP A 62 0.05 7.16 10.02
C TRP A 62 0.64 8.52 9.68
N HIS A 63 1.56 8.55 8.76
CA HIS A 63 1.99 9.76 8.06
C HIS A 63 1.15 9.93 6.80
N LEU A 64 0.48 11.08 6.68
CA LEU A 64 -0.34 11.41 5.53
C LEU A 64 0.41 12.38 4.61
N ILE A 65 0.44 12.06 3.33
CA ILE A 65 1.04 12.88 2.28
C ILE A 65 -0.02 13.16 1.23
N ASP A 66 -0.24 14.42 0.92
CA ASP A 66 -1.20 14.80 -0.11
C ASP A 66 -0.71 14.34 -1.48
N ALA A 67 -1.52 13.54 -2.16
CA ALA A 67 -1.25 13.05 -3.51
C ALA A 67 -2.20 13.70 -4.53
N GLY A 68 -2.82 14.83 -4.16
CA GLY A 68 -3.74 15.59 -4.99
C GLY A 68 -5.15 14.99 -5.10
N PRO A 69 -6.16 15.81 -5.44
CA PRO A 69 -7.56 15.37 -5.51
C PRO A 69 -7.90 14.64 -6.82
N SER A 70 -7.05 14.72 -7.82
CA SER A 70 -7.39 14.34 -9.21
C SER A 70 -7.68 12.85 -9.42
N ARG A 71 -7.46 11.99 -8.41
CA ARG A 71 -7.64 10.54 -8.51
C ARG A 71 -8.54 9.92 -7.46
N ASP A 72 -9.27 10.72 -6.69
CA ASP A 72 -10.17 10.22 -5.64
C ASP A 72 -11.21 9.25 -6.21
N LEU A 73 -11.88 9.65 -7.28
CA LEU A 73 -12.87 8.80 -7.92
C LEU A 73 -12.24 7.53 -8.53
N ALA A 74 -11.08 7.67 -9.17
CA ALA A 74 -10.36 6.53 -9.74
C ALA A 74 -9.91 5.54 -8.63
N ALA A 75 -9.48 6.03 -7.47
CA ALA A 75 -9.12 5.18 -6.34
C ALA A 75 -10.30 4.31 -5.87
N VAL A 76 -11.47 4.90 -5.72
CA VAL A 76 -12.69 4.19 -5.32
C VAL A 76 -13.13 3.19 -6.39
N GLN A 77 -13.12 3.58 -7.67
CA GLN A 77 -13.47 2.69 -8.77
C GLN A 77 -12.53 1.48 -8.87
N LEU A 78 -11.22 1.71 -8.82
CA LEU A 78 -10.22 0.64 -8.84
C LEU A 78 -10.36 -0.29 -7.63
N PHE A 79 -10.70 0.25 -6.47
CA PHE A 79 -10.98 -0.58 -5.31
C PHE A 79 -12.20 -1.47 -5.54
N GLU A 80 -13.32 -0.94 -6.02
CA GLU A 80 -14.53 -1.71 -6.30
C GLU A 80 -14.30 -2.82 -7.34
N GLU A 81 -13.45 -2.57 -8.33
CA GLU A 81 -13.07 -3.57 -9.34
C GLU A 81 -12.21 -4.71 -8.77
N HIS A 82 -11.43 -4.45 -7.72
CA HIS A 82 -10.44 -5.39 -7.17
C HIS A 82 -10.71 -5.81 -5.73
N LYS A 83 -11.77 -5.31 -5.09
CA LYS A 83 -12.10 -5.66 -3.70
C LYS A 83 -12.22 -7.18 -3.52
N GLY A 84 -11.68 -7.67 -2.40
CA GLY A 84 -11.63 -9.11 -2.14
C GLY A 84 -10.47 -9.84 -2.85
N ALA A 85 -9.68 -9.15 -3.67
CA ALA A 85 -8.44 -9.72 -4.18
C ALA A 85 -7.50 -10.09 -3.03
N GLY A 86 -6.91 -11.29 -3.10
CA GLY A 86 -6.03 -11.80 -2.05
C GLY A 86 -4.76 -10.96 -1.88
N TYR A 87 -4.09 -11.12 -0.74
CA TYR A 87 -2.78 -10.54 -0.51
C TYR A 87 -1.70 -11.31 -1.25
N ASP A 88 -0.78 -10.62 -1.90
CA ASP A 88 0.32 -11.23 -2.63
C ASP A 88 1.47 -11.63 -1.69
N TRP A 89 1.29 -12.77 -1.05
CA TRP A 89 2.32 -13.40 -0.23
C TRP A 89 3.53 -13.84 -1.03
N VAL A 90 3.32 -14.22 -2.29
CA VAL A 90 4.40 -14.68 -3.18
C VAL A 90 5.29 -13.51 -3.52
N SER A 91 4.72 -12.37 -3.87
CA SER A 91 5.49 -11.14 -4.06
C SER A 91 6.14 -10.65 -2.77
N LEU A 92 5.51 -10.79 -1.62
CA LEU A 92 6.13 -10.46 -0.34
C LEU A 92 7.30 -11.40 -0.01
N LEU A 93 7.18 -12.69 -0.25
CA LEU A 93 8.27 -13.65 -0.09
C LEU A 93 9.31 -13.53 -1.21
N ALA A 94 8.90 -13.30 -2.45
CA ALA A 94 9.78 -13.01 -3.57
C ALA A 94 10.47 -11.64 -3.42
N PHE A 95 9.89 -10.73 -2.66
CA PHE A 95 10.57 -9.54 -2.17
C PHE A 95 11.85 -9.90 -1.39
N VAL A 96 11.87 -11.09 -0.79
CA VAL A 96 13.04 -11.67 -0.11
C VAL A 96 13.90 -12.47 -1.10
N LEU A 97 13.35 -13.11 -2.10
CA LEU A 97 14.06 -14.15 -2.85
C LEU A 97 14.20 -13.95 -4.38
N VAL A 98 13.29 -13.43 -5.16
CA VAL A 98 13.39 -13.07 -6.60
C VAL A 98 11.99 -12.82 -7.22
N SER A 99 11.92 -11.95 -8.19
CA SER A 99 10.80 -11.44 -8.95
C SER A 99 9.78 -12.46 -9.51
N ALA A 100 8.65 -12.60 -8.86
CA ALA A 100 7.43 -13.09 -9.50
C ALA A 100 6.23 -12.31 -8.94
N SER A 101 5.53 -11.54 -9.76
CA SER A 101 4.28 -10.88 -9.38
C SER A 101 3.10 -11.73 -9.81
N ASP A 102 2.18 -12.01 -8.89
CA ASP A 102 0.90 -12.62 -9.22
C ASP A 102 -0.09 -11.53 -9.66
N SER A 103 -0.65 -11.65 -10.85
CA SER A 103 -1.51 -10.64 -11.45
C SER A 103 -2.88 -10.46 -10.76
N GLN A 104 -3.27 -11.34 -9.85
CA GLN A 104 -4.56 -11.29 -9.16
C GLN A 104 -4.47 -10.90 -7.68
N ARG A 105 -3.25 -10.65 -7.17
CA ARG A 105 -3.00 -10.33 -5.77
C ARG A 105 -2.29 -9.01 -5.64
N TRP A 106 -2.39 -8.38 -4.47
CA TRP A 106 -1.84 -7.07 -4.19
C TRP A 106 -1.04 -7.07 -2.89
N TYR A 107 0.13 -6.44 -2.87
CA TYR A 107 0.72 -5.96 -1.62
C TYR A 107 0.57 -4.43 -1.50
N CYS A 108 0.76 -3.89 -0.30
CA CYS A 108 0.33 -2.54 0.03
C CYS A 108 0.92 -1.43 -0.86
N TYR A 109 2.22 -1.48 -1.19
CA TYR A 109 2.84 -0.45 -2.04
C TYR A 109 2.45 -0.58 -3.51
N GLU A 110 2.27 -1.80 -4.00
CA GLU A 110 1.82 -2.06 -5.36
C GLU A 110 0.41 -1.53 -5.61
N TRP A 111 -0.48 -1.72 -4.62
CA TRP A 111 -1.80 -1.13 -4.63
C TRP A 111 -1.74 0.40 -4.71
N CYS A 112 -0.95 1.06 -3.83
CA CYS A 112 -0.78 2.51 -3.84
C CYS A 112 -0.24 3.00 -5.20
N TRP A 113 0.77 2.33 -5.75
CA TRP A 113 1.31 2.66 -7.08
C TRP A 113 0.24 2.58 -8.17
N TYR A 114 -0.54 1.49 -8.17
CA TYR A 114 -1.59 1.30 -9.15
C TYR A 114 -2.66 2.39 -9.10
N VAL A 115 -3.13 2.72 -7.91
CA VAL A 115 -4.07 3.83 -7.72
C VAL A 115 -3.48 5.16 -8.21
N MET A 116 -2.22 5.43 -7.90
CA MET A 116 -1.57 6.69 -8.24
C MET A 116 -1.23 6.84 -9.71
N THR A 117 -0.95 5.74 -10.41
CA THR A 117 -0.51 5.78 -11.82
C THR A 117 -1.55 5.27 -12.81
N GLY A 118 -2.52 4.48 -12.36
CA GLY A 118 -3.45 3.73 -13.23
C GLY A 118 -2.79 2.55 -13.94
N LYS A 119 -1.54 2.21 -13.58
CA LYS A 119 -0.77 1.14 -14.23
C LYS A 119 -0.14 0.23 -13.21
N ARG A 120 -0.23 -1.08 -13.44
CA ARG A 120 0.45 -2.05 -12.60
C ARG A 120 1.97 -1.91 -12.72
N PRO A 121 2.73 -1.92 -11.62
CA PRO A 121 4.18 -1.80 -11.70
C PRO A 121 4.78 -3.04 -12.38
N ARG A 122 5.86 -2.84 -13.14
CA ARG A 122 6.61 -3.94 -13.77
C ARG A 122 7.67 -4.57 -12.84
N GLY A 123 7.72 -4.12 -11.60
CA GLY A 123 8.72 -4.53 -10.63
C GLY A 123 8.32 -4.10 -9.23
N ARG A 124 9.29 -4.21 -8.32
CA ARG A 124 9.09 -3.88 -6.91
C ARG A 124 8.79 -2.40 -6.70
N VAL A 125 7.78 -2.09 -5.91
CA VAL A 125 7.47 -0.73 -5.46
C VAL A 125 7.95 -0.55 -4.02
N THR A 126 8.64 0.55 -3.77
CA THR A 126 9.09 0.95 -2.43
C THR A 126 8.40 2.24 -1.99
N PRO A 127 8.40 2.57 -0.69
CA PRO A 127 7.86 3.84 -0.22
C PRO A 127 8.52 5.05 -0.90
N GLU A 128 9.83 4.99 -1.13
CA GLU A 128 10.59 6.07 -1.78
C GLU A 128 10.12 6.31 -3.21
N MET A 129 9.77 5.24 -3.94
CA MET A 129 9.21 5.37 -5.29
C MET A 129 7.85 6.08 -5.28
N LEU A 130 7.00 5.80 -4.27
CA LEU A 130 5.72 6.50 -4.12
C LEU A 130 5.93 7.98 -3.78
N LEU A 131 6.90 8.30 -2.91
CA LEU A 131 7.25 9.67 -2.56
C LEU A 131 7.80 10.45 -3.76
N LEU A 132 8.69 9.84 -4.54
CA LEU A 132 9.21 10.44 -5.78
C LEU A 132 8.09 10.70 -6.79
N LEU A 133 7.16 9.76 -6.95
CA LEU A 133 6.01 9.93 -7.84
C LEU A 133 5.14 11.13 -7.43
N ILE A 134 4.92 11.35 -6.12
CA ILE A 134 4.19 12.50 -5.61
C ILE A 134 4.97 13.80 -5.87
N ALA A 135 6.27 13.80 -5.61
CA ALA A 135 7.12 14.96 -5.86
C ALA A 135 7.14 15.37 -7.34
N GLU A 136 7.21 14.40 -8.26
CA GLU A 136 7.16 14.66 -9.71
C GLU A 136 5.82 15.22 -10.17
N GLN A 137 4.74 14.92 -9.47
CA GLN A 137 3.40 15.47 -9.75
C GLN A 137 3.19 16.87 -9.17
N GLY A 138 4.20 17.45 -8.50
CA GLY A 138 4.14 18.79 -7.92
C GLY A 138 3.25 18.91 -6.68
N ALA A 139 3.01 17.83 -5.97
CA ALA A 139 2.17 17.79 -4.76
C ALA A 139 2.98 17.89 -3.45
N LEU A 140 4.31 18.03 -3.54
CA LEU A 140 5.22 18.30 -2.43
C LEU A 140 5.80 19.70 -2.51
#